data_181c3103d0897ce5320dd053dc00d1ec
#
_entry.id   181c3103d0897ce5320dd053dc00d1ec
#
_cell.length_a   1.000
_cell.length_b   1.000
_cell.length_c   1.000
_cell.angle_alpha   90.00
_cell.angle_beta   90.00
_cell.angle_gamma   90.00
#
_symmetry.space_group_name_H-M   'P 1'
#
loop_
_entity.id
_entity.type
_entity.pdbx_description
1 polymer ?
#
loop_
_entity_poly.entity_id
_entity_poly.type
_entity_poly.pdbx_seq_one_letter_code
_entity_poly.pdbx_strand_id
1 'polypeptide(L)'
;ANKMLRPGDWISMPKYNVDGTILEVTLNTVKIDNFDNTITTIPPFVLTGDSFKNWRWMEESGGRRIMRSISIDMSSVRFCTPEAIDRYKKIPLVSDFIAEHEKKAETSAQTGPDGARQAALYRLTNLTLFRAYLNNYLKALSVVNKELTCMVRHLQPTPTGIPIEIYCFSSIKEWVAYEGVQADLFD
;
A
#
# COMPACT_ATOMS: atom_id res chain seq x y z
N ALA A 1 -24.79 -19.99 -19.79
CA ALA A 1 -23.58 -19.36 -20.34
C ALA A 1 -22.82 -18.66 -19.21
N ASN A 2 -21.61 -19.08 -19.01
CA ASN A 2 -20.78 -18.72 -17.86
C ASN A 2 -20.48 -17.21 -17.87
N LYS A 3 -21.15 -16.44 -16.99
CA LYS A 3 -20.91 -15.00 -16.80
C LYS A 3 -19.56 -14.70 -16.13
N MET A 4 -18.76 -15.73 -15.81
CA MET A 4 -17.50 -15.58 -15.06
C MET A 4 -16.37 -14.98 -15.89
N LEU A 5 -16.33 -15.24 -17.21
CA LEU A 5 -15.28 -14.79 -18.12
C LEU A 5 -15.87 -14.26 -19.42
N ARG A 6 -15.25 -13.24 -19.97
CA ARG A 6 -15.64 -12.63 -21.26
C ARG A 6 -14.38 -12.31 -22.06
N PRO A 7 -14.45 -12.32 -23.39
CA PRO A 7 -13.41 -11.70 -24.21
C PRO A 7 -13.15 -10.26 -23.75
N GLY A 8 -11.90 -9.88 -23.65
CA GLY A 8 -11.46 -8.61 -23.12
C GLY A 8 -11.12 -8.63 -21.61
N ASP A 9 -11.47 -9.68 -20.84
CA ASP A 9 -11.06 -9.76 -19.44
C ASP A 9 -9.57 -10.02 -19.32
N TRP A 10 -8.92 -9.29 -18.45
CA TRP A 10 -7.58 -9.63 -17.99
C TRP A 10 -7.66 -10.68 -16.89
N ILE A 11 -6.95 -11.81 -17.10
CA ILE A 11 -6.85 -12.91 -16.13
C ILE A 11 -5.40 -13.25 -15.83
N SER A 12 -5.17 -13.75 -14.62
CA SER A 12 -3.86 -14.29 -14.22
C SER A 12 -4.05 -15.70 -13.64
N MET A 13 -3.28 -16.65 -14.17
CA MET A 13 -3.20 -18.05 -13.70
C MET A 13 -1.73 -18.48 -13.64
N PRO A 14 -1.01 -18.22 -12.53
CA PRO A 14 0.42 -18.50 -12.41
C PRO A 14 0.78 -19.97 -12.68
N LYS A 15 -0.09 -20.90 -12.28
CA LYS A 15 0.09 -22.35 -12.50
C LYS A 15 0.24 -22.72 -13.98
N TYR A 16 -0.37 -21.93 -14.87
CA TYR A 16 -0.36 -22.17 -16.33
C TYR A 16 0.45 -21.12 -17.07
N ASN A 17 1.20 -20.31 -16.33
CA ASN A 17 1.96 -19.17 -16.88
C ASN A 17 1.09 -18.23 -17.74
N VAL A 18 -0.15 -18.02 -17.30
CA VAL A 18 -1.12 -17.14 -17.96
C VAL A 18 -1.17 -15.82 -17.21
N ASP A 19 -0.92 -14.73 -17.94
CA ASP A 19 -1.15 -13.35 -17.49
C ASP A 19 -1.44 -12.48 -18.72
N GLY A 20 -2.70 -12.23 -18.98
CA GLY A 20 -3.07 -11.52 -20.21
C GLY A 20 -4.58 -11.40 -20.42
N THR A 21 -4.96 -10.99 -21.61
CA THR A 21 -6.34 -10.70 -21.99
C THR A 21 -6.96 -11.85 -22.74
N ILE A 22 -8.19 -12.21 -22.39
CA ILE A 22 -8.96 -13.21 -23.10
C ILE A 22 -9.33 -12.69 -24.50
N LEU A 23 -8.88 -13.39 -25.53
CA LEU A 23 -9.25 -13.10 -26.93
C LEU A 23 -10.58 -13.75 -27.28
N GLU A 24 -10.72 -15.03 -26.93
CA GLU A 24 -11.85 -15.86 -27.37
C GLU A 24 -12.20 -16.90 -26.33
N VAL A 25 -13.48 -17.15 -26.16
CA VAL A 25 -14.03 -18.24 -25.33
C VAL A 25 -14.97 -19.08 -26.21
N THR A 26 -14.59 -20.32 -26.47
CA THR A 26 -15.40 -21.31 -27.18
C THR A 26 -15.85 -22.43 -26.24
N LEU A 27 -16.58 -23.42 -26.76
CA LEU A 27 -16.96 -24.59 -25.98
C LEU A 27 -15.79 -25.44 -25.52
N ASN A 28 -14.70 -25.45 -26.30
CA ASN A 28 -13.58 -26.37 -26.10
C ASN A 28 -12.26 -25.64 -25.78
N THR A 29 -12.18 -24.34 -26.02
CA THR A 29 -10.95 -23.58 -25.86
C THR A 29 -11.21 -22.18 -25.34
N VAL A 30 -10.25 -21.69 -24.53
CA VAL A 30 -10.10 -20.27 -24.16
C VAL A 30 -8.72 -19.85 -24.63
N LYS A 31 -8.65 -18.82 -25.49
CA LYS A 31 -7.40 -18.22 -25.98
C LYS A 31 -7.12 -16.96 -25.19
N ILE A 32 -5.89 -16.85 -24.71
CA ILE A 32 -5.40 -15.71 -23.93
C ILE A 32 -4.18 -15.11 -24.65
N ASP A 33 -4.21 -13.81 -24.87
CA ASP A 33 -3.09 -12.99 -25.30
C ASP A 33 -2.33 -12.52 -24.07
N ASN A 34 -1.19 -13.15 -23.81
CA ASN A 34 -0.36 -12.83 -22.67
C ASN A 34 0.42 -11.52 -22.89
N PHE A 35 0.73 -10.82 -21.82
CA PHE A 35 1.48 -9.55 -21.89
C PHE A 35 2.94 -9.69 -22.35
N ASP A 36 3.45 -10.93 -22.42
CA ASP A 36 4.74 -11.25 -23.02
C ASP A 36 4.68 -11.51 -24.54
N ASN A 37 3.56 -11.15 -25.20
CA ASN A 37 3.28 -11.37 -26.62
C ASN A 37 3.19 -12.85 -27.03
N THR A 38 2.80 -13.72 -26.13
CA THR A 38 2.53 -15.13 -26.44
C THR A 38 1.02 -15.42 -26.35
N ILE A 39 0.56 -16.45 -27.09
CA ILE A 39 -0.81 -16.93 -27.00
C ILE A 39 -0.85 -18.25 -26.22
N THR A 40 -1.61 -18.25 -25.12
CA THR A 40 -1.92 -19.49 -24.40
C THR A 40 -3.33 -19.95 -24.72
N THR A 41 -3.50 -21.24 -24.97
CA THR A 41 -4.80 -21.86 -25.18
C THR A 41 -5.03 -22.91 -24.11
N ILE A 42 -6.11 -22.77 -23.36
CA ILE A 42 -6.48 -23.71 -22.28
C ILE A 42 -7.90 -24.25 -22.49
N PRO A 43 -8.18 -25.49 -22.07
CA PRO A 43 -9.55 -26.01 -22.04
C PRO A 43 -10.39 -25.29 -20.98
N PRO A 44 -11.70 -25.04 -21.21
CA PRO A 44 -12.56 -24.35 -20.25
C PRO A 44 -12.69 -25.04 -18.88
N PHE A 45 -12.52 -26.34 -18.79
CA PHE A 45 -12.59 -27.06 -17.50
C PHE A 45 -11.46 -26.65 -16.54
N VAL A 46 -10.32 -26.21 -17.03
CA VAL A 46 -9.22 -25.67 -16.20
C VAL A 46 -9.68 -24.46 -15.38
N LEU A 47 -10.53 -23.62 -15.96
CA LEU A 47 -11.07 -22.42 -15.30
C LEU A 47 -12.17 -22.75 -14.25
N THR A 48 -12.68 -23.98 -14.27
CA THR A 48 -13.63 -24.44 -13.26
C THR A 48 -12.98 -25.28 -12.17
N GLY A 49 -11.81 -25.88 -12.47
CA GLY A 49 -11.08 -26.74 -11.55
C GLY A 49 -9.98 -26.04 -10.76
N ASP A 50 -9.43 -24.98 -11.29
CA ASP A 50 -8.35 -24.22 -10.68
C ASP A 50 -8.76 -22.77 -10.37
N SER A 51 -8.07 -22.15 -9.40
CA SER A 51 -8.29 -20.75 -9.09
C SER A 51 -7.58 -19.84 -10.11
N PHE A 52 -8.23 -18.76 -10.47
CA PHE A 52 -7.67 -17.70 -11.27
C PHE A 52 -8.08 -16.33 -10.73
N LYS A 53 -7.29 -15.30 -11.04
CA LYS A 53 -7.67 -13.91 -10.78
C LYS A 53 -8.29 -13.34 -12.04
N ASN A 54 -9.44 -12.70 -11.91
CA ASN A 54 -10.02 -11.85 -12.93
C ASN A 54 -9.87 -10.39 -12.49
N TRP A 55 -9.18 -9.60 -13.29
CA TRP A 55 -8.84 -8.21 -12.98
C TRP A 55 -9.91 -7.21 -13.42
N ARG A 56 -11.01 -7.67 -14.03
CA ARG A 56 -12.14 -6.80 -14.43
C ARG A 56 -12.62 -5.91 -13.29
N TRP A 57 -12.76 -6.48 -12.08
CA TRP A 57 -13.18 -5.70 -10.92
C TRP A 57 -12.20 -4.58 -10.57
N MET A 58 -10.91 -4.79 -10.73
CA MET A 58 -9.90 -3.75 -10.57
C MET A 58 -10.06 -2.65 -11.62
N GLU A 59 -10.32 -3.02 -12.87
CA GLU A 59 -10.55 -2.06 -13.96
C GLU A 59 -11.85 -1.26 -13.78
N GLU A 60 -12.91 -1.91 -13.28
CA GLU A 60 -14.20 -1.27 -12.98
C GLU A 60 -14.18 -0.51 -11.64
N SER A 61 -13.31 -0.87 -10.72
CA SER A 61 -13.16 -0.24 -9.40
C SER A 61 -12.44 1.10 -9.44
N GLY A 62 -12.51 1.82 -8.33
CA GLY A 62 -11.87 3.13 -8.17
C GLY A 62 -10.34 3.10 -8.03
N GLY A 63 -9.65 1.93 -8.13
CA GLY A 63 -8.23 1.95 -7.95
C GLY A 63 -7.48 0.63 -8.11
N ARG A 64 -6.19 0.75 -8.47
CA ARG A 64 -5.21 -0.33 -8.52
C ARG A 64 -4.34 -0.29 -7.26
N ARG A 65 -4.25 -1.44 -6.56
CA ARG A 65 -3.55 -1.52 -5.28
C ARG A 65 -2.05 -1.33 -5.40
N ILE A 66 -1.49 -0.48 -4.56
CA ILE A 66 -0.07 -0.39 -4.25
C ILE A 66 0.14 -1.01 -2.87
N MET A 67 1.04 -1.99 -2.79
CA MET A 67 1.40 -2.68 -1.56
C MET A 67 2.90 -2.97 -1.61
N ARG A 68 3.69 -2.04 -1.09
CA ARG A 68 5.16 -2.13 -1.05
C ARG A 68 5.69 -1.65 0.29
N SER A 69 6.82 -2.17 0.72
CA SER A 69 7.46 -1.80 1.98
C SER A 69 8.89 -1.30 1.79
N ILE A 70 9.28 -0.40 2.70
CA ILE A 70 10.66 0.07 2.89
C ILE A 70 11.16 -0.57 4.18
N SER A 71 12.32 -1.23 4.15
CA SER A 71 12.96 -1.78 5.35
C SER A 71 13.76 -0.70 6.06
N ILE A 72 13.38 -0.38 7.29
CA ILE A 72 14.08 0.58 8.14
C ILE A 72 15.08 -0.15 9.01
N ASP A 73 16.35 0.25 8.96
CA ASP A 73 17.37 -0.28 9.86
C ASP A 73 16.97 -0.03 11.33
N MET A 74 16.85 -1.10 12.11
CA MET A 74 16.45 -1.03 13.52
C MET A 74 17.41 -0.19 14.34
N SER A 75 18.71 -0.18 14.03
CA SER A 75 19.73 0.61 14.73
C SER A 75 19.56 2.12 14.52
N SER A 76 18.85 2.54 13.47
CA SER A 76 18.54 3.94 13.19
C SER A 76 17.38 4.49 14.02
N VAL A 77 16.57 3.62 14.64
CA VAL A 77 15.40 4.02 15.41
C VAL A 77 15.82 4.59 16.77
N ARG A 78 15.40 5.82 17.05
CA ARG A 78 15.76 6.55 18.28
C ARG A 78 14.65 7.49 18.70
N PHE A 79 14.62 7.82 19.98
CA PHE A 79 13.79 8.93 20.45
C PHE A 79 14.27 10.27 19.88
N CYS A 80 13.32 11.11 19.51
CA CYS A 80 13.62 12.45 19.04
C CYS A 80 14.08 13.34 20.20
N THR A 81 15.14 14.13 19.95
CA THR A 81 15.55 15.19 20.88
C THR A 81 14.66 16.43 20.71
N PRO A 82 14.59 17.35 21.69
CA PRO A 82 13.85 18.59 21.55
C PRO A 82 14.20 19.37 20.29
N GLU A 83 15.50 19.47 19.97
CA GLU A 83 15.99 20.18 18.79
C GLU A 83 15.55 19.49 17.48
N ALA A 84 15.45 18.17 17.48
CA ALA A 84 14.93 17.40 16.35
C ALA A 84 13.43 17.66 16.18
N ILE A 85 12.67 17.67 17.28
CA ILE A 85 11.22 17.97 17.25
C ILE A 85 11.00 19.39 16.70
N ASP A 86 11.76 20.40 17.14
CA ASP A 86 11.64 21.78 16.65
C ASP A 86 11.94 21.89 15.14
N ARG A 87 12.84 21.08 14.62
CA ARG A 87 13.08 21.00 13.17
C ARG A 87 11.92 20.35 12.43
N TYR A 88 11.38 19.26 12.97
CA TYR A 88 10.27 18.51 12.33
C TYR A 88 8.96 19.29 12.38
N LYS A 89 8.72 20.14 13.39
CA LYS A 89 7.57 21.06 13.42
C LYS A 89 7.49 22.00 12.22
N LYS A 90 8.61 22.25 11.53
CA LYS A 90 8.64 23.06 10.32
C LYS A 90 8.17 22.33 9.07
N ILE A 91 7.94 21.02 9.15
CA ILE A 91 7.44 20.19 8.05
C ILE A 91 5.92 20.12 8.14
N PRO A 92 5.16 20.70 7.20
CA PRO A 92 3.69 20.79 7.30
C PRO A 92 3.00 19.45 7.47
N LEU A 93 3.56 18.37 6.86
CA LEU A 93 2.97 17.03 6.90
C LEU A 93 3.07 16.32 8.27
N VAL A 94 3.86 16.85 9.22
CA VAL A 94 4.01 16.28 10.56
C VAL A 94 3.78 17.28 11.70
N SER A 95 3.71 18.58 11.42
CA SER A 95 3.54 19.63 12.43
C SER A 95 2.32 19.39 13.32
N ASP A 96 1.17 19.12 12.73
CA ASP A 96 -0.08 18.91 13.47
C ASP A 96 -0.05 17.62 14.29
N PHE A 97 0.58 16.58 13.76
CA PHE A 97 0.77 15.33 14.49
C PHE A 97 1.66 15.53 15.73
N ILE A 98 2.74 16.29 15.61
CA ILE A 98 3.62 16.62 16.75
C ILE A 98 2.84 17.42 17.79
N ALA A 99 2.11 18.48 17.38
CA ALA A 99 1.33 19.32 18.29
C ALA A 99 0.27 18.50 19.06
N GLU A 100 -0.40 17.57 18.39
CA GLU A 100 -1.38 16.67 19.03
C GLU A 100 -0.72 15.76 20.06
N HIS A 101 0.47 15.22 19.75
CA HIS A 101 1.24 14.36 20.67
C HIS A 101 1.74 15.13 21.89
N GLU A 102 2.24 16.35 21.72
CA GLU A 102 2.67 17.22 22.83
C GLU A 102 1.49 17.49 23.77
N LYS A 103 0.34 17.86 23.21
CA LYS A 103 -0.89 18.07 24.01
C LYS A 103 -1.31 16.83 24.81
N LYS A 104 -1.21 15.65 24.22
CA LYS A 104 -1.48 14.38 24.92
C LYS A 104 -0.50 14.12 26.05
N ALA A 105 0.78 14.38 25.83
CA ALA A 105 1.82 14.26 26.84
C ALA A 105 1.60 15.21 28.01
N GLU A 106 1.28 16.48 27.74
CA GLU A 106 0.98 17.50 28.77
C GLU A 106 -0.25 17.11 29.59
N THR A 107 -1.34 16.69 28.93
CA THR A 107 -2.55 16.24 29.62
C THR A 107 -2.27 15.04 30.52
N SER A 108 -1.46 14.08 30.04
CA SER A 108 -1.09 12.89 30.82
C SER A 108 -0.19 13.23 31.99
N ALA A 109 0.72 14.21 31.84
CA ALA A 109 1.60 14.67 32.92
C ALA A 109 0.84 15.32 34.09
N GLN A 110 -0.34 15.90 33.84
CA GLN A 110 -1.19 16.53 34.84
C GLN A 110 -2.07 15.54 35.60
N THR A 111 -2.11 14.26 35.22
CA THR A 111 -3.04 13.27 35.73
C THR A 111 -2.41 12.44 36.86
N GLY A 112 -2.39 12.97 38.11
CA GLY A 112 -2.03 12.23 39.33
C GLY A 112 -0.52 11.98 39.54
N PRO A 113 -0.16 11.19 40.58
CA PRO A 113 1.23 11.01 40.99
C PRO A 113 2.15 10.32 39.97
N ASP A 114 1.57 9.60 39.01
CA ASP A 114 2.30 8.90 37.93
C ASP A 114 2.35 9.71 36.62
N GLY A 115 1.95 11.00 36.61
CA GLY A 115 1.83 11.82 35.42
C GLY A 115 3.11 11.90 34.58
N ALA A 116 4.26 12.06 35.22
CA ALA A 116 5.57 12.09 34.52
C ALA A 116 5.88 10.75 33.83
N ARG A 117 5.51 9.62 34.44
CA ARG A 117 5.68 8.29 33.84
C ARG A 117 4.73 8.08 32.66
N GLN A 118 3.49 8.56 32.79
CA GLN A 118 2.53 8.48 31.70
C GLN A 118 2.91 9.38 30.52
N ALA A 119 3.39 10.61 30.78
CA ALA A 119 3.90 11.49 29.74
C ALA A 119 5.08 10.86 28.96
N ALA A 120 5.91 10.07 29.62
CA ALA A 120 7.02 9.37 28.97
C ALA A 120 6.55 8.34 27.90
N LEU A 121 5.32 7.83 27.98
CA LEU A 121 4.74 6.93 26.98
C LEU A 121 4.46 7.64 25.65
N TYR A 122 4.40 8.97 25.65
CA TYR A 122 4.15 9.79 24.45
C TYR A 122 5.45 10.31 23.82
N ARG A 123 6.62 9.79 24.20
CA ARG A 123 7.87 10.17 23.55
C ARG A 123 7.89 9.70 22.11
N LEU A 124 8.16 10.64 21.21
CA LEU A 124 8.21 10.38 19.78
C LEU A 124 9.56 9.78 19.37
N THR A 125 9.51 8.74 18.54
CA THR A 125 10.67 8.26 17.80
C THR A 125 10.69 8.86 16.39
N ASN A 126 11.85 8.88 15.75
CA ASN A 126 11.99 9.25 14.34
C ASN A 126 11.11 8.34 13.45
N LEU A 127 10.97 7.06 13.78
CA LEU A 127 10.13 6.11 13.04
C LEU A 127 8.64 6.47 13.14
N THR A 128 8.17 6.89 14.31
CA THR A 128 6.79 7.37 14.50
C THR A 128 6.50 8.58 13.62
N LEU A 129 7.43 9.55 13.58
CA LEU A 129 7.30 10.74 12.75
C LEU A 129 7.36 10.40 11.25
N PHE A 130 8.24 9.49 10.84
CA PHE A 130 8.31 9.04 9.46
C PHE A 130 7.00 8.38 9.01
N ARG A 131 6.43 7.50 9.83
CA ARG A 131 5.13 6.89 9.54
C ARG A 131 4.00 7.92 9.45
N ALA A 132 3.98 8.92 10.34
CA ALA A 132 3.01 10.01 10.29
C ALA A 132 3.17 10.85 9.02
N TYR A 133 4.41 11.17 8.65
CA TYR A 133 4.75 11.86 7.41
C TYR A 133 4.20 11.10 6.20
N LEU A 134 4.54 9.82 6.06
CA LEU A 134 4.08 8.99 4.93
C LEU A 134 2.56 8.92 4.86
N ASN A 135 1.88 8.77 5.99
CA ASN A 135 0.41 8.70 6.02
C ASN A 135 -0.23 10.01 5.53
N ASN A 136 0.30 11.15 5.95
CA ASN A 136 -0.19 12.46 5.52
C ASN A 136 0.23 12.78 4.06
N TYR A 137 1.41 12.34 3.65
CA TYR A 137 1.86 12.43 2.27
C TYR A 137 0.92 11.69 1.31
N LEU A 138 0.59 10.43 1.60
CA LEU A 138 -0.37 9.66 0.79
C LEU A 138 -1.74 10.34 0.70
N LYS A 139 -2.22 10.90 1.81
CA LYS A 139 -3.49 11.64 1.83
C LYS A 139 -3.46 12.93 1.02
N ALA A 140 -2.30 13.56 0.88
CA ALA A 140 -2.13 14.78 0.10
C ALA A 140 -2.05 14.52 -1.41
N LEU A 141 -1.63 13.32 -1.83
CA LEU A 141 -1.50 12.98 -3.24
C LEU A 141 -2.86 12.83 -3.94
N SER A 142 -3.03 13.47 -5.08
CA SER A 142 -4.25 13.39 -5.91
C SER A 142 -4.41 12.04 -6.61
N VAL A 143 -3.29 11.36 -6.87
CA VAL A 143 -3.28 10.03 -7.54
C VAL A 143 -3.70 8.89 -6.62
N VAL A 144 -3.77 9.11 -5.30
CA VAL A 144 -4.24 8.13 -4.32
C VAL A 144 -5.75 8.28 -4.15
N ASN A 145 -6.50 7.20 -4.37
CA ASN A 145 -7.93 7.18 -4.13
C ASN A 145 -8.20 7.11 -2.60
N LYS A 146 -8.81 8.16 -2.08
CA LYS A 146 -9.06 8.35 -0.64
C LYS A 146 -10.32 7.65 -0.14
N GLU A 147 -11.17 7.19 -1.03
CA GLU A 147 -12.38 6.40 -0.71
C GLU A 147 -12.05 4.93 -0.46
N LEU A 148 -10.88 4.48 -0.92
CA LEU A 148 -10.37 3.14 -0.70
C LEU A 148 -9.37 3.12 0.46
N THR A 149 -9.07 1.91 0.97
CA THR A 149 -8.14 1.73 2.07
C THR A 149 -6.79 2.40 1.78
N CYS A 150 -6.38 3.30 2.66
CA CYS A 150 -5.09 3.98 2.60
C CYS A 150 -4.46 3.96 3.99
N MET A 151 -3.32 3.31 4.14
CA MET A 151 -2.60 3.20 5.41
C MET A 151 -1.11 3.01 5.23
N VAL A 152 -0.38 3.39 6.26
CA VAL A 152 1.04 3.05 6.45
C VAL A 152 1.15 2.22 7.72
N ARG A 153 1.68 1.00 7.61
CA ARG A 153 1.76 0.06 8.75
C ARG A 153 3.14 -0.54 8.90
N HIS A 154 3.45 -0.97 10.13
CA HIS A 154 4.61 -1.81 10.41
C HIS A 154 4.26 -3.27 10.14
N LEU A 155 5.13 -3.97 9.43
CA LEU A 155 5.07 -5.42 9.32
C LEU A 155 5.98 -6.07 10.38
N GLN A 156 5.94 -7.40 10.44
CA GLN A 156 6.83 -8.18 11.30
C GLN A 156 8.30 -7.82 11.01
N PRO A 157 9.11 -7.47 12.03
CA PRO A 157 10.53 -7.23 11.84
C PRO A 157 11.24 -8.42 11.20
N THR A 158 12.19 -8.12 10.33
CA THR A 158 13.01 -9.09 9.61
C THR A 158 14.50 -8.89 9.96
N PRO A 159 15.39 -9.81 9.60
CA PRO A 159 16.83 -9.59 9.76
C PRO A 159 17.36 -8.35 9.02
N THR A 160 16.65 -7.86 8.00
CA THR A 160 17.01 -6.67 7.22
C THR A 160 16.41 -5.38 7.75
N GLY A 161 15.60 -5.44 8.82
CA GLY A 161 15.02 -4.25 9.44
C GLY A 161 13.53 -4.34 9.72
N ILE A 162 12.93 -3.18 10.01
CA ILE A 162 11.47 -3.03 10.23
C ILE A 162 10.83 -2.60 8.92
N PRO A 163 10.03 -3.47 8.28
CA PRO A 163 9.33 -3.07 7.06
C PRO A 163 8.19 -2.09 7.39
N ILE A 164 8.22 -0.93 6.75
CA ILE A 164 7.12 0.03 6.74
C ILE A 164 6.40 -0.12 5.42
N GLU A 165 5.19 -0.66 5.47
CA GLU A 165 4.39 -0.91 4.27
C GLU A 165 3.46 0.25 3.97
N ILE A 166 3.53 0.71 2.72
CA ILE A 166 2.54 1.58 2.10
C ILE A 166 1.48 0.68 1.48
N TYR A 167 0.24 0.85 1.92
CA TYR A 167 -0.92 0.15 1.39
C TYR A 167 -1.96 1.19 0.97
N CYS A 168 -2.13 1.38 -0.32
CA CYS A 168 -3.09 2.34 -0.87
C CYS A 168 -3.57 1.90 -2.25
N PHE A 169 -4.45 2.69 -2.86
CA PHE A 169 -4.97 2.44 -4.21
C PHE A 169 -4.72 3.67 -5.07
N SER A 170 -4.02 3.47 -6.18
CA SER A 170 -3.85 4.49 -7.22
C SER A 170 -5.13 4.59 -8.06
N SER A 171 -5.59 5.82 -8.32
CA SER A 171 -6.66 6.09 -9.30
C SER A 171 -6.20 5.85 -10.74
N ILE A 172 -4.89 5.88 -10.97
CA ILE A 172 -4.27 5.53 -12.25
C ILE A 172 -4.07 4.03 -12.30
N LYS A 173 -4.71 3.35 -13.26
CA LYS A 173 -4.75 1.89 -13.36
C LYS A 173 -3.98 1.35 -14.56
N GLU A 174 -3.76 2.17 -15.59
CA GLU A 174 -2.95 1.80 -16.75
C GLU A 174 -1.54 1.43 -16.29
N TRP A 175 -0.99 0.35 -16.84
CA TRP A 175 0.18 -0.32 -16.25
C TRP A 175 1.41 0.59 -16.19
N VAL A 176 1.80 1.19 -17.30
CA VAL A 176 3.04 2.01 -17.36
C VAL A 176 2.92 3.23 -16.44
N ALA A 177 1.78 3.92 -16.50
CA ALA A 177 1.52 5.08 -15.64
C ALA A 177 1.42 4.69 -14.15
N TYR A 178 0.82 3.54 -13.85
CA TYR A 178 0.76 2.99 -12.49
C TYR A 178 2.16 2.66 -11.93
N GLU A 179 3.06 2.10 -12.74
CA GLU A 179 4.45 1.86 -12.32
C GLU A 179 5.20 3.17 -12.08
N GLY A 180 4.91 4.22 -12.87
CA GLY A 180 5.41 5.57 -12.61
C GLY A 180 4.95 6.10 -11.26
N VAL A 181 3.65 6.00 -10.94
CA VAL A 181 3.12 6.39 -9.63
C VAL A 181 3.79 5.62 -8.50
N GLN A 182 4.06 4.32 -8.67
CA GLN A 182 4.78 3.55 -7.67
C GLN A 182 6.22 4.03 -7.49
N ALA A 183 6.94 4.35 -8.57
CA ALA A 183 8.29 4.91 -8.49
C ALA A 183 8.29 6.24 -7.72
N ASP A 184 7.43 7.18 -8.12
CA ASP A 184 7.32 8.52 -7.49
C ASP A 184 6.98 8.46 -5.99
N LEU A 185 6.30 7.38 -5.54
CA LEU A 185 5.98 7.19 -4.13
C LEU A 185 7.18 6.75 -3.28
N PHE A 186 8.21 6.18 -3.91
CA PHE A 186 9.36 5.58 -3.23
C PHE A 186 10.68 6.32 -3.49
N ASP A 187 10.67 7.35 -4.32
CA ASP A 187 11.77 8.30 -4.51
C ASP A 187 11.77 9.39 -3.41
#